data_64ef9e2f34c2c8df3ee3f9975179e645
#
_entry.id   64ef9e2f34c2c8df3ee3f9975179e645
#
_cell.length_a   1.000
_cell.length_b   1.000
_cell.length_c   1.000
_cell.angle_alpha   90.00
_cell.angle_beta   90.00
_cell.angle_gamma   90.00
#
_symmetry.space_group_name_H-M   'P 1'
#
loop_
_entity.id
_entity.type
_entity.pdbx_description
1 polymer ?
#
loop_
_entity_poly.entity_id
_entity_poly.type
_entity_poly.pdbx_seq_one_letter_code
_entity_poly.pdbx_strand_id
1 'polypeptide(L)'
;AKIAAQRRLDIQIFNLQLCQGRTFETHEQTLDYLRTQNFKVIAHRVVNSIAECTEEIVALNESREKFPFDMDGAVVKVNSLTDRKLLGSTAKSPRWAIAYKYPPEQKPSKVVNIVVQVGRTGVLTPKAIVEPVHLAGTTVTNATLHNQDYIAEKDIRVGDTVLVQKAGEIIPEIVSVDLSKRPFGTTPYVLPELSLIHISE
;
A
#
# COMPACT_ATOMS: atom_id res chain seq x y z
N ALA A 1 24.90 -5.69 -0.15
CA ALA A 1 25.08 -7.11 -0.48
C ALA A 1 25.00 -8.02 0.76
N LYS A 2 25.76 -7.82 1.84
CA LYS A 2 25.76 -8.71 3.04
C LYS A 2 24.39 -8.82 3.72
N ILE A 3 23.67 -7.70 3.89
CA ILE A 3 22.34 -7.68 4.53
C ILE A 3 21.30 -8.43 3.66
N ALA A 4 21.35 -8.27 2.33
CA ALA A 4 20.44 -8.96 1.42
C ALA A 4 20.68 -10.49 1.45
N ALA A 5 21.93 -10.93 1.51
CA ALA A 5 22.28 -12.36 1.62
C ALA A 5 21.78 -12.98 2.94
N GLN A 6 21.79 -12.23 4.03
CA GLN A 6 21.27 -12.68 5.33
C GLN A 6 19.75 -12.81 5.39
N ARG A 7 19.02 -12.03 4.56
CA ARG A 7 17.54 -11.98 4.55
C ARG A 7 16.87 -13.16 3.86
N ARG A 8 17.64 -14.07 3.23
CA ARG A 8 17.11 -15.25 2.51
C ARG A 8 15.93 -14.87 1.59
N LEU A 9 16.15 -13.85 0.74
CA LEU A 9 15.14 -13.38 -0.21
C LEU A 9 14.68 -14.53 -1.10
N ASP A 10 13.40 -14.59 -1.37
CA ASP A 10 12.77 -15.53 -2.29
C ASP A 10 12.26 -14.80 -3.54
N ILE A 11 11.99 -15.55 -4.62
CA ILE A 11 11.46 -15.00 -5.86
C ILE A 11 10.25 -15.82 -6.30
N GLN A 12 9.21 -15.14 -6.75
CA GLN A 12 8.05 -15.77 -7.38
C GLN A 12 7.87 -15.23 -8.79
N ILE A 13 7.85 -16.13 -9.76
CA ILE A 13 7.68 -15.77 -11.16
C ILE A 13 6.19 -15.68 -11.47
N PHE A 14 5.78 -14.59 -12.11
CA PHE A 14 4.39 -14.30 -12.45
C PHE A 14 4.14 -14.15 -13.96
N ASN A 15 5.19 -14.23 -14.79
CA ASN A 15 5.08 -14.09 -16.23
C ASN A 15 6.29 -14.67 -16.96
N LEU A 16 6.05 -15.26 -18.14
CA LEU A 16 7.07 -15.66 -19.10
C LEU A 16 7.04 -14.64 -20.25
N GLN A 17 8.11 -13.86 -20.41
CA GLN A 17 8.16 -12.82 -21.44
C GLN A 17 8.58 -13.37 -22.81
N LEU A 18 9.53 -14.27 -22.84
CA LEU A 18 10.08 -14.86 -24.07
C LEU A 18 10.46 -16.32 -23.83
N CYS A 19 10.09 -17.19 -24.77
CA CYS A 19 10.55 -18.55 -24.85
C CYS A 19 10.89 -18.89 -26.30
N GLN A 20 12.09 -19.36 -26.55
CA GLN A 20 12.49 -19.85 -27.88
C GLN A 20 12.23 -21.35 -27.98
N GLY A 21 11.74 -21.78 -29.13
CA GLY A 21 11.50 -23.21 -29.42
C GLY A 21 10.19 -23.76 -28.85
N ARG A 22 9.37 -22.96 -28.17
CA ARG A 22 8.03 -23.33 -27.69
C ARG A 22 7.03 -22.19 -27.86
N THR A 23 5.79 -22.57 -28.14
CA THR A 23 4.63 -21.68 -28.20
C THR A 23 3.60 -22.12 -27.16
N PHE A 24 2.86 -21.17 -26.64
CA PHE A 24 1.81 -21.39 -25.65
C PHE A 24 0.54 -20.67 -26.08
N GLU A 25 -0.61 -21.22 -25.79
CA GLU A 25 -1.91 -20.66 -26.11
C GLU A 25 -2.44 -19.81 -24.93
N THR A 26 -2.14 -20.25 -23.71
CA THR A 26 -2.63 -19.61 -22.49
C THR A 26 -1.51 -19.21 -21.54
N HIS A 27 -1.79 -18.24 -20.71
CA HIS A 27 -0.88 -17.80 -19.66
C HIS A 27 -0.66 -18.91 -18.61
N GLU A 28 -1.69 -19.68 -18.29
CA GLU A 28 -1.58 -20.82 -17.39
C GLU A 28 -0.54 -21.82 -17.90
N GLN A 29 -0.58 -22.20 -19.19
CA GLN A 29 0.42 -23.06 -19.79
C GLN A 29 1.85 -22.52 -19.63
N THR A 30 2.04 -21.19 -19.72
CA THR A 30 3.37 -20.59 -19.49
C THR A 30 3.84 -20.75 -18.05
N LEU A 31 2.93 -20.60 -17.08
CA LEU A 31 3.24 -20.74 -15.67
C LEU A 31 3.50 -22.20 -15.28
N ASP A 32 2.73 -23.13 -15.84
CA ASP A 32 2.95 -24.57 -15.65
C ASP A 32 4.28 -25.03 -16.25
N TYR A 33 4.62 -24.54 -17.43
CA TYR A 33 5.94 -24.77 -18.00
C TYR A 33 7.06 -24.30 -17.06
N LEU A 34 6.95 -23.10 -16.50
CA LEU A 34 7.92 -22.58 -15.53
C LEU A 34 8.05 -23.48 -14.30
N ARG A 35 6.93 -24.04 -13.79
CA ARG A 35 6.96 -25.03 -12.71
C ARG A 35 7.74 -26.28 -13.08
N THR A 36 7.57 -26.78 -14.32
CA THR A 36 8.35 -27.95 -14.80
C THR A 36 9.85 -27.66 -14.89
N GLN A 37 10.23 -26.39 -15.00
CA GLN A 37 11.62 -25.93 -14.98
C GLN A 37 12.12 -25.57 -13.57
N ASN A 38 11.40 -25.97 -12.52
CA ASN A 38 11.71 -25.73 -11.11
C ASN A 38 11.72 -24.25 -10.69
N PHE A 39 11.03 -23.38 -11.43
CA PHE A 39 10.79 -22.01 -10.93
C PHE A 39 9.65 -21.99 -9.93
N LYS A 40 9.79 -21.19 -8.87
CA LYS A 40 8.68 -20.86 -8.00
C LYS A 40 7.75 -19.89 -8.71
N VAL A 41 6.52 -20.33 -8.94
CA VAL A 41 5.50 -19.55 -9.63
C VAL A 41 4.47 -19.05 -8.62
N ILE A 42 4.04 -17.81 -8.80
CA ILE A 42 2.99 -17.20 -7.96
C ILE A 42 1.73 -18.07 -7.93
N ALA A 43 1.08 -18.15 -6.78
CA ALA A 43 -0.22 -18.79 -6.66
C ALA A 43 -1.23 -18.08 -7.57
N HIS A 44 -1.99 -18.83 -8.34
CA HIS A 44 -3.00 -18.29 -9.24
C HIS A 44 -4.13 -19.30 -9.43
N ARG A 45 -5.26 -18.79 -9.90
CA ARG A 45 -6.42 -19.59 -10.29
C ARG A 45 -6.95 -19.10 -11.63
N VAL A 46 -7.36 -20.03 -12.48
CA VAL A 46 -8.09 -19.72 -13.70
C VAL A 46 -9.59 -19.78 -13.40
N VAL A 47 -10.31 -18.74 -13.80
CA VAL A 47 -11.75 -18.58 -13.59
C VAL A 47 -12.40 -18.23 -14.93
N ASN A 48 -13.69 -18.57 -15.06
CA ASN A 48 -14.41 -18.43 -16.32
C ASN A 48 -15.47 -17.32 -16.32
N SER A 49 -15.66 -16.67 -15.17
CA SER A 49 -16.63 -15.59 -15.02
C SER A 49 -16.08 -14.46 -14.13
N ILE A 50 -16.67 -13.27 -14.27
CA ILE A 50 -16.36 -12.12 -13.40
C ILE A 50 -16.80 -12.41 -11.97
N ALA A 51 -17.90 -13.13 -11.77
CA ALA A 51 -18.37 -13.52 -10.44
C ALA A 51 -17.33 -14.37 -9.72
N GLU A 52 -16.85 -15.45 -10.33
CA GLU A 52 -15.77 -16.30 -9.79
C GLU A 52 -14.49 -15.49 -9.53
N CYS A 53 -14.17 -14.53 -10.40
CA CYS A 53 -13.02 -13.63 -10.23
C CYS A 53 -13.16 -12.79 -8.96
N THR A 54 -14.36 -12.25 -8.72
CA THR A 54 -14.64 -11.44 -7.52
C THR A 54 -14.56 -12.29 -6.24
N GLU A 55 -15.11 -13.50 -6.28
CA GLU A 55 -15.04 -14.45 -5.16
C GLU A 55 -13.58 -14.79 -4.81
N GLU A 56 -12.75 -15.04 -5.84
CA GLU A 56 -11.33 -15.35 -5.64
C GLU A 56 -10.56 -14.16 -5.05
N ILE A 57 -10.84 -12.94 -5.51
CA ILE A 57 -10.23 -11.71 -4.97
C ILE A 57 -10.56 -11.54 -3.48
N VAL A 58 -11.82 -11.78 -3.09
CA VAL A 58 -12.26 -11.72 -1.68
C VAL A 58 -11.56 -12.80 -0.86
N ALA A 59 -11.54 -14.05 -1.35
CA ALA A 59 -10.89 -15.16 -0.67
C ALA A 59 -9.38 -14.94 -0.47
N LEU A 60 -8.71 -14.37 -1.46
CA LEU A 60 -7.29 -13.97 -1.35
C LEU A 60 -7.09 -12.90 -0.28
N ASN A 61 -7.96 -11.90 -0.20
CA ASN A 61 -7.89 -10.87 0.83
C ASN A 61 -8.07 -11.44 2.25
N GLU A 62 -9.02 -12.34 2.45
CA GLU A 62 -9.28 -13.00 3.73
C GLU A 62 -8.13 -13.92 4.17
N SER A 63 -7.42 -14.49 3.20
CA SER A 63 -6.29 -15.38 3.46
C SER A 63 -4.92 -14.72 3.44
N ARG A 64 -4.84 -13.39 3.21
CA ARG A 64 -3.57 -12.68 2.99
C ARG A 64 -2.57 -12.83 4.14
N GLU A 65 -3.04 -12.94 5.39
CA GLU A 65 -2.19 -13.12 6.58
C GLU A 65 -1.50 -14.50 6.62
N LYS A 66 -1.99 -15.47 5.84
CA LYS A 66 -1.40 -16.82 5.75
C LYS A 66 -0.19 -16.89 4.81
N PHE A 67 0.01 -15.86 4.00
CA PHE A 67 1.15 -15.80 3.07
C PHE A 67 2.40 -15.28 3.80
N PRO A 68 3.60 -15.77 3.45
CA PRO A 68 4.86 -15.33 4.04
C PRO A 68 5.35 -13.98 3.49
N PHE A 69 4.49 -13.21 2.84
CA PHE A 69 4.76 -11.91 2.23
C PHE A 69 3.50 -11.04 2.24
N ASP A 70 3.69 -9.74 2.26
CA ASP A 70 2.58 -8.79 2.21
C ASP A 70 1.96 -8.75 0.81
N MET A 71 0.63 -8.64 0.74
CA MET A 71 -0.14 -8.49 -0.49
C MET A 71 -0.99 -7.23 -0.42
N ASP A 72 -0.89 -6.41 -1.46
CA ASP A 72 -1.63 -5.14 -1.61
C ASP A 72 -2.84 -5.25 -2.53
N GLY A 73 -2.96 -6.37 -3.22
CA GLY A 73 -4.05 -6.59 -4.16
C GLY A 73 -3.88 -7.85 -4.98
N ALA A 74 -4.74 -8.00 -5.97
CA ALA A 74 -4.73 -9.07 -6.95
C ALA A 74 -4.65 -8.50 -8.37
N VAL A 75 -4.05 -9.24 -9.28
CA VAL A 75 -4.00 -8.88 -10.71
C VAL A 75 -4.80 -9.89 -11.51
N VAL A 76 -5.88 -9.42 -12.11
CA VAL A 76 -6.70 -10.20 -13.05
C VAL A 76 -6.12 -10.05 -14.44
N LYS A 77 -5.91 -11.16 -15.14
CA LYS A 77 -5.30 -11.19 -16.46
C LYS A 77 -6.13 -12.04 -17.41
N VAL A 78 -6.27 -11.61 -18.65
CA VAL A 78 -6.83 -12.47 -19.71
C VAL A 78 -5.91 -13.68 -19.91
N ASN A 79 -6.46 -14.90 -19.86
CA ASN A 79 -5.66 -16.13 -19.94
C ASN A 79 -5.17 -16.42 -21.37
N SER A 80 -6.00 -16.20 -22.39
CA SER A 80 -5.66 -16.38 -23.81
C SER A 80 -4.55 -15.43 -24.25
N LEU A 81 -3.41 -15.95 -24.72
CA LEU A 81 -2.31 -15.14 -25.23
C LEU A 81 -2.62 -14.50 -26.60
N THR A 82 -3.49 -15.13 -27.37
CA THR A 82 -3.97 -14.57 -28.64
C THR A 82 -4.82 -13.33 -28.36
N ASP A 83 -5.77 -13.40 -27.40
CA ASP A 83 -6.62 -12.28 -27.07
C ASP A 83 -5.82 -11.13 -26.44
N ARG A 84 -4.75 -11.42 -25.68
CA ARG A 84 -3.84 -10.37 -25.20
C ARG A 84 -3.20 -9.57 -26.34
N LYS A 85 -2.82 -10.25 -27.44
CA LYS A 85 -2.25 -9.59 -28.62
C LYS A 85 -3.29 -8.69 -29.29
N LEU A 86 -4.55 -9.14 -29.38
CA LEU A 86 -5.65 -8.34 -29.93
C LEU A 86 -5.99 -7.13 -29.08
N LEU A 87 -6.05 -7.28 -27.77
CA LEU A 87 -6.32 -6.21 -26.81
C LEU A 87 -5.19 -5.16 -26.79
N GLY A 88 -3.96 -5.61 -26.95
CA GLY A 88 -2.78 -4.76 -26.99
C GLY A 88 -2.50 -4.05 -25.66
N SER A 89 -1.76 -2.95 -25.75
CA SER A 89 -1.33 -2.13 -24.61
C SER A 89 -1.46 -0.65 -24.93
N THR A 90 -1.67 0.16 -23.91
CA THR A 90 -1.49 1.61 -23.99
C THR A 90 -0.02 1.95 -23.77
N ALA A 91 0.36 3.22 -23.85
CA ALA A 91 1.71 3.66 -23.54
C ALA A 91 2.11 3.40 -22.06
N LYS A 92 1.12 3.24 -21.16
CA LYS A 92 1.36 3.09 -19.71
C LYS A 92 0.99 1.72 -19.16
N SER A 93 0.05 1.00 -19.75
CA SER A 93 -0.49 -0.23 -19.18
C SER A 93 -1.03 -1.20 -20.24
N PRO A 94 -0.98 -2.52 -19.99
CA PRO A 94 -1.65 -3.50 -20.83
C PRO A 94 -3.17 -3.40 -20.69
N ARG A 95 -3.91 -3.64 -21.78
CA ARG A 95 -5.38 -3.68 -21.75
C ARG A 95 -5.94 -5.03 -21.30
N TRP A 96 -5.09 -6.05 -21.25
CA TRP A 96 -5.43 -7.43 -20.88
C TRP A 96 -5.18 -7.76 -19.42
N ALA A 97 -4.83 -6.77 -18.59
CA ALA A 97 -4.61 -6.96 -17.15
C ALA A 97 -5.20 -5.78 -16.37
N ILE A 98 -5.81 -6.10 -15.24
CA ILE A 98 -6.37 -5.11 -14.29
C ILE A 98 -5.85 -5.46 -12.91
N ALA A 99 -5.30 -4.47 -12.22
CA ALA A 99 -4.93 -4.59 -10.81
C ALA A 99 -6.12 -4.17 -9.94
N TYR A 100 -6.52 -5.04 -9.03
CA TYR A 100 -7.45 -4.73 -7.96
C TYR A 100 -6.66 -4.54 -6.67
N LYS A 101 -6.70 -3.34 -6.11
CA LYS A 101 -6.05 -3.05 -4.84
C LYS A 101 -7.03 -3.22 -3.70
N TYR A 102 -6.59 -3.90 -2.65
CA TYR A 102 -7.39 -4.02 -1.44
C TYR A 102 -7.52 -2.65 -0.76
N PRO A 103 -8.63 -2.42 -0.04
CA PRO A 103 -8.74 -1.25 0.81
C PRO A 103 -7.56 -1.21 1.79
N PRO A 104 -6.95 -0.03 2.01
CA PRO A 104 -5.86 0.10 2.96
C PRO A 104 -6.32 -0.29 4.36
N GLU A 105 -5.45 -0.98 5.08
CA GLU A 105 -5.69 -1.29 6.49
C GLU A 105 -5.73 0.01 7.30
N GLN A 106 -6.75 0.13 8.16
CA GLN A 106 -6.94 1.29 9.03
C GLN A 106 -6.97 0.81 10.49
N LYS A 107 -6.19 1.48 11.34
CA LYS A 107 -6.19 1.21 12.79
C LYS A 107 -6.27 2.48 13.61
N PRO A 108 -6.96 2.43 14.76
CA PRO A 108 -6.98 3.55 15.68
C PRO A 108 -5.62 3.70 16.37
N SER A 109 -5.19 4.94 16.55
CA SER A 109 -4.05 5.32 17.36
C SER A 109 -4.30 6.68 18.01
N LYS A 110 -3.49 7.08 18.98
CA LYS A 110 -3.62 8.35 19.68
C LYS A 110 -2.53 9.32 19.23
N VAL A 111 -2.90 10.57 18.95
CA VAL A 111 -1.95 11.64 18.66
C VAL A 111 -1.26 12.08 19.95
N VAL A 112 0.02 11.78 20.06
CA VAL A 112 0.86 12.11 21.22
C VAL A 112 1.36 13.56 21.11
N ASN A 113 1.76 13.96 19.89
CA ASN A 113 2.30 15.29 19.62
C ASN A 113 2.17 15.64 18.14
N ILE A 114 2.27 16.90 17.81
CA ILE A 114 2.39 17.39 16.43
C ILE A 114 3.70 18.17 16.35
N VAL A 115 4.57 17.76 15.41
CA VAL A 115 5.87 18.39 15.16
C VAL A 115 5.91 18.94 13.75
N VAL A 116 6.67 20.00 13.55
CA VAL A 116 6.83 20.64 12.26
C VAL A 116 8.26 20.39 11.77
N GLN A 117 8.39 19.98 10.52
CA GLN A 117 9.66 19.82 9.84
C GLN A 117 9.80 20.87 8.73
N VAL A 118 11.00 21.41 8.59
CA VAL A 118 11.31 22.34 7.50
C VAL A 118 11.81 21.53 6.31
N GLY A 119 11.11 21.59 5.20
CA GLY A 119 11.52 20.98 3.94
C GLY A 119 12.71 21.74 3.31
N ARG A 120 13.35 21.12 2.31
CA ARG A 120 14.49 21.69 1.60
C ARG A 120 14.20 23.07 0.95
N THR A 121 12.96 23.35 0.66
CA THR A 121 12.46 24.62 0.08
C THR A 121 11.99 25.64 1.13
N GLY A 122 12.17 25.35 2.43
CA GLY A 122 11.67 26.19 3.52
C GLY A 122 10.21 25.97 3.88
N VAL A 123 9.49 25.08 3.19
CA VAL A 123 8.08 24.76 3.46
C VAL A 123 7.97 23.98 4.76
N LEU A 124 7.06 24.42 5.63
CA LEU A 124 6.73 23.75 6.88
C LEU A 124 5.82 22.55 6.61
N THR A 125 6.27 21.37 6.99
CA THR A 125 5.48 20.13 6.86
C THR A 125 5.15 19.60 8.25
N PRO A 126 3.88 19.63 8.67
CA PRO A 126 3.46 19.09 9.96
C PRO A 126 3.38 17.56 9.90
N LYS A 127 3.72 16.94 11.02
CA LYS A 127 3.69 15.49 11.23
C LYS A 127 3.13 15.19 12.60
N ALA A 128 2.15 14.29 12.68
CA ALA A 128 1.67 13.75 13.95
C ALA A 128 2.62 12.66 14.43
N ILE A 129 2.98 12.70 15.70
CA ILE A 129 3.55 11.57 16.43
C ILE A 129 2.37 10.85 17.05
N VAL A 130 2.21 9.57 16.72
CA VAL A 130 1.12 8.74 17.22
C VAL A 130 1.66 7.61 18.09
N GLU A 131 0.83 7.08 18.97
CA GLU A 131 1.17 5.84 19.69
C GLU A 131 1.51 4.74 18.69
N PRO A 132 2.53 3.88 18.98
CA PRO A 132 2.94 2.84 18.06
C PRO A 132 1.77 1.93 17.69
N VAL A 133 1.46 1.83 16.40
CA VAL A 133 0.41 0.97 15.86
C VAL A 133 0.97 0.10 14.75
N HIS A 134 0.71 -1.20 14.82
CA HIS A 134 1.14 -2.14 13.78
C HIS A 134 0.16 -2.09 12.61
N LEU A 135 0.65 -1.66 11.43
CA LEU A 135 -0.16 -1.41 10.25
C LEU A 135 0.58 -1.91 9.00
N ALA A 136 -0.04 -2.80 8.24
CA ALA A 136 0.52 -3.37 7.02
C ALA A 136 2.00 -3.79 7.19
N GLY A 137 2.26 -4.73 8.12
CA GLY A 137 3.57 -5.33 8.33
C GLY A 137 4.63 -4.44 9.00
N THR A 138 4.33 -3.18 9.34
CA THR A 138 5.28 -2.28 10.01
C THR A 138 4.66 -1.54 11.19
N THR A 139 5.50 -1.15 12.15
CA THR A 139 5.06 -0.31 13.27
C THR A 139 5.12 1.17 12.87
N VAL A 140 3.97 1.82 12.87
CA VAL A 140 3.80 3.24 12.57
C VAL A 140 3.81 4.04 13.86
N THR A 141 4.68 5.05 13.93
CA THR A 141 4.80 6.00 15.04
C THR A 141 4.60 7.45 14.59
N ASN A 142 4.54 7.68 13.27
CA ASN A 142 4.40 9.00 12.69
C ASN A 142 3.40 8.95 11.53
N ALA A 143 2.56 9.97 11.40
CA ALA A 143 1.64 10.14 10.29
C ALA A 143 1.76 11.55 9.71
N THR A 144 1.71 11.68 8.39
CA THR A 144 1.73 13.00 7.76
C THR A 144 0.43 13.75 8.02
N LEU A 145 0.56 15.06 8.17
CA LEU A 145 -0.57 15.99 8.27
C LEU A 145 -0.64 16.93 7.06
N HIS A 146 0.20 16.72 6.07
CA HIS A 146 0.30 17.46 4.82
C HIS A 146 0.52 18.96 5.01
N ASN A 147 -0.47 19.71 5.52
CA ASN A 147 -0.45 21.17 5.70
C ASN A 147 -1.44 21.60 6.79
N GLN A 148 -1.51 22.94 7.06
CA GLN A 148 -2.42 23.50 8.04
C GLN A 148 -3.89 23.29 7.69
N ASP A 149 -4.24 23.39 6.40
CA ASP A 149 -5.63 23.23 5.95
C ASP A 149 -6.16 21.83 6.24
N TYR A 150 -5.31 20.81 6.03
CA TYR A 150 -5.63 19.41 6.34
C TYR A 150 -5.88 19.19 7.84
N ILE A 151 -5.08 19.83 8.70
CA ILE A 151 -5.26 19.79 10.16
C ILE A 151 -6.59 20.45 10.56
N ALA A 152 -6.89 21.60 9.96
CA ALA A 152 -8.11 22.35 10.24
C ALA A 152 -9.37 21.64 9.73
N GLU A 153 -9.33 21.12 8.50
CA GLU A 153 -10.46 20.37 7.90
C GLU A 153 -10.86 19.16 8.74
N LYS A 154 -9.88 18.41 9.24
CA LYS A 154 -10.12 17.24 10.07
C LYS A 154 -10.18 17.53 11.57
N ASP A 155 -9.94 18.77 11.96
CA ASP A 155 -9.87 19.24 13.37
C ASP A 155 -8.99 18.32 14.22
N ILE A 156 -7.75 18.03 13.73
CA ILE A 156 -6.80 17.14 14.41
C ILE A 156 -6.12 17.89 15.56
N ARG A 157 -6.20 17.33 16.77
CA ARG A 157 -5.61 17.90 17.99
C ARG A 157 -4.70 16.91 18.70
N VAL A 158 -3.77 17.42 19.47
CA VAL A 158 -2.95 16.56 20.36
C VAL A 158 -3.86 15.93 21.41
N GLY A 159 -3.72 14.63 21.61
CA GLY A 159 -4.54 13.81 22.49
C GLY A 159 -5.71 13.12 21.81
N ASP A 160 -6.06 13.45 20.57
CA ASP A 160 -7.14 12.80 19.83
C ASP A 160 -6.85 11.33 19.54
N THR A 161 -7.90 10.52 19.55
CA THR A 161 -7.89 9.22 18.93
C THR A 161 -8.20 9.36 17.43
N VAL A 162 -7.31 8.87 16.59
CA VAL A 162 -7.35 9.04 15.14
C VAL A 162 -7.29 7.70 14.43
N LEU A 163 -7.88 7.63 13.26
CA LEU A 163 -7.77 6.47 12.38
C LEU A 163 -6.58 6.68 11.44
N VAL A 164 -5.59 5.81 11.55
CA VAL A 164 -4.35 5.88 10.74
C VAL A 164 -4.40 4.84 9.64
N GLN A 165 -4.02 5.23 8.42
CA GLN A 165 -3.79 4.34 7.29
C GLN A 165 -2.46 4.64 6.62
N LYS A 166 -2.03 3.77 5.71
CA LYS A 166 -0.90 4.07 4.81
C LYS A 166 -1.44 4.44 3.42
N ALA A 167 -1.26 5.70 3.02
CA ALA A 167 -1.54 6.14 1.66
C ALA A 167 -0.55 5.49 0.69
N GLY A 168 -1.09 4.83 -0.36
CA GLY A 168 -0.26 4.08 -1.32
C GLY A 168 0.64 3.03 -0.65
N GLU A 169 0.25 2.54 0.56
CA GLU A 169 0.94 1.51 1.36
C GLU A 169 2.31 1.92 1.92
N ILE A 170 2.72 3.16 1.73
CA ILE A 170 4.05 3.64 2.14
C ILE A 170 3.95 4.74 3.18
N ILE A 171 3.12 5.76 2.95
CA ILE A 171 3.08 6.98 3.77
C ILE A 171 1.92 6.91 4.77
N PRO A 172 2.19 6.83 6.09
CA PRO A 172 1.13 6.89 7.09
C PRO A 172 0.47 8.27 7.12
N GLU A 173 -0.86 8.28 7.12
CA GLU A 173 -1.68 9.49 7.21
C GLU A 173 -2.86 9.29 8.15
N ILE A 174 -3.45 10.39 8.63
CA ILE A 174 -4.64 10.38 9.47
C ILE A 174 -5.87 10.52 8.59
N VAL A 175 -6.74 9.51 8.57
CA VAL A 175 -7.98 9.51 7.79
C VAL A 175 -9.06 10.36 8.44
N SER A 176 -9.28 10.14 9.74
CA SER A 176 -10.32 10.78 10.52
C SER A 176 -9.99 10.85 12.01
N VAL A 177 -10.70 11.71 12.72
CA VAL A 177 -10.64 11.84 14.17
C VAL A 177 -11.89 11.21 14.78
N ASP A 178 -11.73 10.43 15.83
CA ASP A 178 -12.83 9.93 16.65
C ASP A 178 -13.20 10.97 17.71
N LEU A 179 -14.13 11.85 17.35
CA LEU A 179 -14.58 12.93 18.23
C LEU A 179 -15.22 12.41 19.53
N SER A 180 -15.76 11.20 19.53
CA SER A 180 -16.38 10.60 20.72
C SER A 180 -15.36 10.29 21.83
N LYS A 181 -14.09 10.13 21.46
CA LYS A 181 -12.98 9.82 22.35
C LYS A 181 -12.04 11.01 22.60
N ARG A 182 -12.44 12.19 22.13
CA ARG A 182 -11.62 13.40 22.29
C ARG A 182 -11.49 13.77 23.78
N PRO A 183 -10.28 13.99 24.29
CA PRO A 183 -10.06 14.46 25.65
C PRO A 183 -10.64 15.86 25.83
N PHE A 184 -11.19 16.11 27.01
CA PHE A 184 -11.70 17.43 27.35
C PHE A 184 -10.54 18.45 27.46
N GLY A 185 -10.75 19.67 26.94
CA GLY A 185 -9.75 20.73 27.02
C GLY A 185 -8.69 20.76 25.93
N THR A 186 -8.82 19.92 24.88
CA THR A 186 -7.91 19.99 23.71
C THR A 186 -8.16 21.27 22.91
N THR A 187 -7.07 21.90 22.45
CA THR A 187 -7.12 23.11 21.61
C THR A 187 -6.78 22.78 20.16
N PRO A 188 -7.37 23.51 19.18
CA PRO A 188 -6.97 23.41 17.78
C PRO A 188 -5.48 23.67 17.61
N TYR A 189 -4.83 22.89 16.75
CA TYR A 189 -3.42 23.08 16.46
C TYR A 189 -3.23 24.07 15.32
N VAL A 190 -2.33 25.03 15.51
CA VAL A 190 -1.94 26.02 14.50
C VAL A 190 -0.44 25.93 14.30
N LEU A 191 -0.02 25.93 13.03
CA LEU A 191 1.42 25.97 12.69
C LEU A 191 2.04 27.29 13.16
N PRO A 192 3.30 27.28 13.64
CA PRO A 192 4.00 28.50 14.00
C PRO A 192 4.18 29.39 12.76
N GLU A 193 3.86 30.66 12.88
CA GLU A 193 4.01 31.68 11.82
C GLU A 193 5.47 32.10 11.63
N LEU A 194 6.31 31.96 12.68
CA LEU A 194 7.72 32.32 12.64
C LEU A 194 8.57 31.15 12.19
N SER A 195 9.54 31.44 11.34
CA SER A 195 10.53 30.47 10.88
C SER A 195 11.23 29.79 12.08
N LEU A 196 11.27 28.46 12.08
CA LEU A 196 11.97 27.66 13.11
C LEU A 196 13.48 27.95 13.19
N ILE A 197 14.04 28.73 12.26
CA ILE A 197 15.44 29.17 12.23
C ILE A 197 15.69 30.27 13.30
N HIS A 198 14.65 30.91 13.82
CA HIS A 198 14.75 32.04 14.79
C HIS A 198 14.44 31.62 16.22
N ILE A 199 14.27 30.32 16.51
CA ILE A 199 13.96 29.81 17.86
C ILE A 199 15.23 29.36 18.61
N SER A 200 16.41 29.67 18.10
CA SER A 200 17.71 29.33 18.73
C SER A 200 18.42 30.54 19.34
N GLU A 201 17.72 31.42 20.04
CA GLU A 201 18.32 32.34 20.97
C GLU A 201 17.63 32.24 22.35
#